data_2e391a6bff9800423ce8775aa8fe79f8
#
_entry.id   2e391a6bff9800423ce8775aa8fe79f8
#
_cell.length_a   1.000
_cell.length_b   1.000
_cell.length_c   1.000
_cell.angle_alpha   90.00
_cell.angle_beta   90.00
_cell.angle_gamma   90.00
#
_symmetry.space_group_name_H-M   'P 1'
#
loop_
_entity.id
_entity.type
_entity.pdbx_description
1 polymer ?
#
loop_
_entity_poly.entity_id
_entity_poly.type
_entity_poly.pdbx_seq_one_letter_code
_entity_poly.pdbx_strand_id
1 'polypeptide(L)'
;MSSLKPIDIVGGGLAGLSLGLALRREGVPVTLHEAGAYPRHRVCGEFITGLSATTIARLQLGPHLHDALAHREVAWFIDGHPPSIQQLPAPALGLSRYTLDARLAAAFTAAGGELRQHTRVTDDSPRSGRIFTNGRRQQGRSPWLGLKIHALDLPLERDLELHLGDQAYVGLARVEDGRVNVCGLFRRRKLSAPGGALILQYLEAAGLPLLAGRLRSARFDDASFSAVAALSFDSRVPASGSVQLGDACVMIPPFTGNGMAMAFQGAETALTPLLAYARGQADWRATGRLIRSRLSKRYRLRLASARLLHPYLLQHRRQRWLSTLARARLLPLKSLYAILH
;
A
#
# COMPACT_ATOMS: atom_id res chain seq x y z
N MET A 1 -6.79 19.24 -35.26
CA MET A 1 -6.03 18.56 -34.20
C MET A 1 -6.69 17.21 -33.98
N SER A 2 -5.97 16.11 -34.15
CA SER A 2 -6.54 14.75 -33.87
C SER A 2 -6.93 14.65 -32.39
N SER A 3 -8.13 14.19 -32.11
CA SER A 3 -8.59 13.97 -30.73
C SER A 3 -7.69 12.95 -30.02
N LEU A 4 -7.34 13.22 -28.75
CA LEU A 4 -6.56 12.29 -27.94
C LEU A 4 -7.37 11.00 -27.71
N LYS A 5 -6.71 9.82 -27.82
CA LYS A 5 -7.34 8.54 -27.56
C LYS A 5 -7.70 8.42 -26.08
N PRO A 6 -8.92 8.00 -25.73
CA PRO A 6 -9.36 7.87 -24.35
C PRO A 6 -8.65 6.72 -23.62
N ILE A 7 -8.55 6.87 -22.31
CA ILE A 7 -8.02 5.85 -21.39
C ILE A 7 -9.13 5.41 -20.42
N ASP A 8 -9.29 4.12 -20.27
CA ASP A 8 -10.25 3.46 -19.38
C ASP A 8 -9.50 2.82 -18.20
N ILE A 9 -9.75 3.28 -16.97
CA ILE A 9 -9.08 2.81 -15.74
C ILE A 9 -10.05 2.02 -14.89
N VAL A 10 -9.72 0.76 -14.60
CA VAL A 10 -10.51 -0.12 -13.75
C VAL A 10 -9.88 -0.21 -12.37
N GLY A 11 -10.48 0.43 -11.38
CA GLY A 11 -10.05 0.47 -9.99
C GLY A 11 -9.57 1.85 -9.53
N GLY A 12 -10.27 2.43 -8.56
CA GLY A 12 -10.00 3.73 -7.96
C GLY A 12 -9.14 3.67 -6.70
N GLY A 13 -8.05 2.91 -6.72
CA GLY A 13 -6.99 2.99 -5.72
C GLY A 13 -5.96 4.08 -6.06
N LEU A 14 -4.91 4.21 -5.24
CA LEU A 14 -3.86 5.24 -5.43
C LEU A 14 -3.26 5.24 -6.84
N ALA A 15 -3.00 4.05 -7.40
CA ALA A 15 -2.43 3.95 -8.75
C ALA A 15 -3.39 4.47 -9.83
N GLY A 16 -4.67 4.11 -9.75
CA GLY A 16 -5.69 4.54 -10.73
C GLY A 16 -5.99 6.01 -10.62
N LEU A 17 -6.24 6.51 -9.41
CA LEU A 17 -6.57 7.92 -9.18
C LEU A 17 -5.42 8.85 -9.56
N SER A 18 -4.18 8.55 -9.11
CA SER A 18 -3.03 9.40 -9.42
C SER A 18 -2.67 9.40 -10.91
N LEU A 19 -2.76 8.23 -11.56
CA LEU A 19 -2.57 8.14 -13.01
C LEU A 19 -3.67 8.88 -13.77
N GLY A 20 -4.93 8.66 -13.42
CA GLY A 20 -6.08 9.29 -14.04
C GLY A 20 -6.00 10.82 -13.94
N LEU A 21 -5.68 11.34 -12.75
CA LEU A 21 -5.47 12.76 -12.51
C LEU A 21 -4.33 13.32 -13.36
N ALA A 22 -3.17 12.63 -13.40
CA ALA A 22 -2.04 13.07 -14.21
C ALA A 22 -2.36 13.09 -15.71
N LEU A 23 -3.08 12.08 -16.23
CA LEU A 23 -3.53 12.04 -17.62
C LEU A 23 -4.54 13.14 -17.94
N ARG A 24 -5.48 13.43 -17.01
CA ARG A 24 -6.44 14.53 -17.19
C ARG A 24 -5.78 15.90 -17.30
N ARG A 25 -4.75 16.15 -16.50
CA ARG A 25 -3.95 17.39 -16.56
C ARG A 25 -3.23 17.57 -17.91
N GLU A 26 -2.97 16.47 -18.60
CA GLU A 26 -2.43 16.47 -19.98
C GLU A 26 -3.52 16.47 -21.06
N GLY A 27 -4.78 16.69 -20.69
CA GLY A 27 -5.92 16.78 -21.59
C GLY A 27 -6.46 15.43 -22.09
N VAL A 28 -5.91 14.28 -21.64
CA VAL A 28 -6.38 12.97 -22.09
C VAL A 28 -7.77 12.67 -21.50
N PRO A 29 -8.78 12.29 -22.31
CA PRO A 29 -10.07 11.80 -21.79
C PRO A 29 -9.85 10.52 -20.94
N VAL A 30 -10.33 10.53 -19.69
CA VAL A 30 -10.18 9.38 -18.76
C VAL A 30 -11.52 9.08 -18.11
N THR A 31 -11.95 7.79 -18.22
CA THR A 31 -13.01 7.21 -17.43
C THR A 31 -12.39 6.29 -16.37
N LEU A 32 -12.77 6.44 -15.10
CA LEU A 32 -12.31 5.62 -13.99
C LEU A 32 -13.49 4.93 -13.30
N HIS A 33 -13.42 3.58 -13.22
CA HIS A 33 -14.44 2.75 -12.57
C HIS A 33 -13.97 2.33 -11.19
N GLU A 34 -14.75 2.61 -10.15
CA GLU A 34 -14.52 2.15 -8.77
C GLU A 34 -15.73 1.36 -8.26
N ALA A 35 -15.47 0.17 -7.73
CA ALA A 35 -16.53 -0.71 -7.22
C ALA A 35 -17.23 -0.19 -5.97
N GLY A 36 -16.57 0.67 -5.21
CA GLY A 36 -17.13 1.33 -4.02
C GLY A 36 -17.32 2.83 -4.26
N ALA A 37 -17.36 3.58 -3.14
CA ALA A 37 -17.42 5.04 -3.14
C ALA A 37 -16.27 5.63 -2.29
N TYR A 38 -16.13 6.95 -2.34
CA TYR A 38 -15.21 7.71 -1.47
C TYR A 38 -16.00 8.62 -0.52
N PRO A 39 -15.48 8.85 0.69
CA PRO A 39 -14.29 8.24 1.27
C PRO A 39 -14.56 6.82 1.78
N ARG A 40 -13.50 5.99 1.86
CA ARG A 40 -13.64 4.66 2.49
C ARG A 40 -12.32 4.15 3.10
N HIS A 41 -12.44 3.37 4.15
CA HIS A 41 -11.30 2.68 4.77
C HIS A 41 -10.85 1.46 3.96
N ARG A 42 -9.55 1.19 4.02
CA ARG A 42 -8.92 0.02 3.35
C ARG A 42 -7.89 -0.61 4.28
N VAL A 43 -7.65 -1.89 4.15
CA VAL A 43 -6.52 -2.54 4.84
C VAL A 43 -5.22 -2.01 4.27
N CYS A 44 -4.56 -1.14 5.04
CA CYS A 44 -3.32 -0.48 4.68
C CYS A 44 -2.59 -0.01 5.94
N GLY A 45 -1.26 0.00 5.93
CA GLY A 45 -0.44 0.57 6.99
C GLY A 45 -0.53 2.09 7.11
N GLU A 46 -1.04 2.76 6.09
CA GLU A 46 -1.28 4.21 6.02
C GLU A 46 -0.03 5.06 6.30
N PHE A 47 1.15 4.51 6.04
CA PHE A 47 2.40 5.25 5.98
C PHE A 47 3.11 4.98 4.64
N ILE A 48 3.74 6.00 4.10
CA ILE A 48 4.35 5.99 2.77
C ILE A 48 5.85 6.15 2.93
N THR A 49 6.61 5.11 2.60
CA THR A 49 8.08 5.15 2.57
C THR A 49 8.58 5.07 1.13
N GLY A 50 9.74 5.66 0.84
CA GLY A 50 10.38 5.55 -0.47
C GLY A 50 9.66 6.29 -1.62
N LEU A 51 8.86 7.31 -1.30
CA LEU A 51 8.25 8.18 -2.30
C LEU A 51 9.20 9.36 -2.60
N SER A 52 9.79 9.36 -3.79
CA SER A 52 10.75 10.39 -4.18
C SER A 52 10.09 11.73 -4.49
N ALA A 53 10.83 12.83 -4.28
CA ALA A 53 10.41 14.17 -4.69
C ALA A 53 10.07 14.23 -6.19
N THR A 54 10.81 13.49 -7.02
CA THR A 54 10.53 13.39 -8.47
C THR A 54 9.16 12.77 -8.74
N THR A 55 8.78 11.68 -8.06
CA THR A 55 7.46 11.06 -8.21
C THR A 55 6.36 12.01 -7.73
N ILE A 56 6.58 12.71 -6.59
CA ILE A 56 5.65 13.71 -6.07
C ILE A 56 5.42 14.84 -7.10
N ALA A 57 6.52 15.38 -7.65
CA ALA A 57 6.45 16.46 -8.64
C ALA A 57 5.77 16.02 -9.94
N ARG A 58 6.16 14.86 -10.51
CA ARG A 58 5.60 14.37 -11.78
C ARG A 58 4.12 14.04 -11.72
N LEU A 59 3.64 13.52 -10.61
CA LEU A 59 2.22 13.23 -10.38
C LEU A 59 1.49 14.39 -9.69
N GLN A 60 2.21 15.48 -9.36
CA GLN A 60 1.69 16.65 -8.65
C GLN A 60 0.93 16.26 -7.38
N LEU A 61 1.54 15.40 -6.55
CA LEU A 61 0.93 14.89 -5.32
C LEU A 61 1.03 15.86 -4.13
N GLY A 62 1.89 16.88 -4.22
CA GLY A 62 2.13 17.82 -3.11
C GLY A 62 0.87 18.36 -2.44
N PRO A 63 -0.13 18.90 -3.19
CA PRO A 63 -1.36 19.39 -2.60
C PRO A 63 -2.21 18.33 -1.88
N HIS A 64 -1.99 17.05 -2.14
CA HIS A 64 -2.73 15.94 -1.53
C HIS A 64 -2.01 15.33 -0.32
N LEU A 65 -0.73 15.70 -0.11
CA LEU A 65 0.15 15.18 0.94
C LEU A 65 0.64 16.28 1.90
N HIS A 66 0.15 17.53 1.77
CA HIS A 66 0.71 18.71 2.44
C HIS A 66 0.64 18.63 3.98
N ASP A 67 -0.35 17.96 4.53
CA ASP A 67 -0.59 17.77 5.96
C ASP A 67 -0.29 16.33 6.44
N ALA A 68 0.34 15.51 5.60
CA ALA A 68 0.79 14.18 6.00
C ALA A 68 1.83 14.28 7.13
N LEU A 69 1.68 13.47 8.16
CA LEU A 69 2.58 13.46 9.30
C LEU A 69 3.95 12.88 8.90
N ALA A 70 5.02 13.55 9.25
CA ALA A 70 6.38 13.09 8.98
C ALA A 70 6.86 12.17 10.09
N HIS A 71 7.00 10.88 9.81
CA HIS A 71 7.55 9.87 10.71
C HIS A 71 9.04 9.71 10.47
N ARG A 72 9.84 9.83 11.52
CA ARG A 72 11.30 9.78 11.47
C ARG A 72 11.88 8.57 12.19
N GLU A 73 11.15 8.03 13.16
CA GLU A 73 11.59 6.93 14.00
C GLU A 73 10.63 5.75 13.94
N VAL A 74 11.18 4.55 14.07
CA VAL A 74 10.42 3.32 14.22
C VAL A 74 10.90 2.56 15.47
N ALA A 75 9.97 2.10 16.29
CA ALA A 75 10.22 1.21 17.40
C ALA A 75 9.83 -0.22 17.00
N TRP A 76 10.76 -1.16 17.14
CA TRP A 76 10.55 -2.58 16.87
C TRP A 76 10.36 -3.34 18.17
N PHE A 77 9.22 -3.99 18.32
CA PHE A 77 8.88 -4.82 19.48
C PHE A 77 8.98 -6.29 19.10
N ILE A 78 9.87 -7.03 19.76
CA ILE A 78 10.13 -8.43 19.49
C ILE A 78 10.19 -9.18 20.82
N ASP A 79 9.30 -10.14 21.00
CA ASP A 79 9.38 -11.17 22.05
C ASP A 79 9.54 -10.65 23.50
N GLY A 80 8.74 -9.65 23.88
CA GLY A 80 8.74 -9.10 25.26
C GLY A 80 10.00 -8.33 25.67
N HIS A 81 10.94 -8.14 24.75
CA HIS A 81 12.13 -7.33 24.98
C HIS A 81 11.83 -5.83 24.85
N PRO A 82 12.65 -4.97 25.49
CA PRO A 82 12.58 -3.52 25.24
C PRO A 82 12.66 -3.18 23.74
N PRO A 83 11.92 -2.18 23.25
CA PRO A 83 11.88 -1.86 21.85
C PRO A 83 13.25 -1.42 21.32
N SER A 84 13.58 -1.87 20.11
CA SER A 84 14.73 -1.35 19.37
C SER A 84 14.28 -0.16 18.55
N ILE A 85 14.82 1.02 18.88
CA ILE A 85 14.48 2.28 18.22
C ILE A 85 15.47 2.55 17.11
N GLN A 86 14.97 2.93 15.94
CA GLN A 86 15.78 3.21 14.76
C GLN A 86 15.28 4.45 14.03
N GLN A 87 16.24 5.26 13.56
CA GLN A 87 15.97 6.36 12.65
C GLN A 87 15.68 5.82 11.24
N LEU A 88 14.63 6.32 10.63
CA LEU A 88 14.37 6.05 9.22
C LEU A 88 15.36 6.85 8.37
N PRO A 89 15.96 6.26 7.32
CA PRO A 89 16.88 6.96 6.43
C PRO A 89 16.28 8.17 5.70
N ALA A 90 14.96 8.14 5.50
CA ALA A 90 14.16 9.28 5.04
C ALA A 90 12.82 9.26 5.77
N PRO A 91 12.17 10.41 5.99
CA PRO A 91 10.87 10.45 6.63
C PRO A 91 9.82 9.66 5.84
N ALA A 92 9.01 8.87 6.57
CA ALA A 92 7.80 8.28 6.03
C ALA A 92 6.63 9.26 6.26
N LEU A 93 5.65 9.25 5.34
CA LEU A 93 4.48 10.12 5.45
C LEU A 93 3.28 9.30 5.97
N GLY A 94 2.68 9.75 7.09
CA GLY A 94 1.47 9.18 7.67
C GLY A 94 0.24 9.94 7.17
N LEU A 95 -0.65 9.25 6.46
CA LEU A 95 -1.91 9.80 6.00
C LEU A 95 -2.88 8.67 5.70
N SER A 96 -4.12 8.76 6.19
CA SER A 96 -5.10 7.70 5.99
C SER A 96 -5.49 7.55 4.52
N ARG A 97 -5.80 6.31 4.14
CA ARG A 97 -6.38 6.03 2.81
C ARG A 97 -7.78 6.63 2.66
N TYR A 98 -8.48 6.81 3.77
CA TYR A 98 -9.77 7.47 3.81
C TYR A 98 -9.68 8.90 3.26
N THR A 99 -8.73 9.67 3.75
CA THR A 99 -8.48 11.06 3.35
C THR A 99 -7.80 11.15 1.98
N LEU A 100 -6.73 10.39 1.77
CA LEU A 100 -5.92 10.51 0.56
C LEU A 100 -6.66 10.06 -0.70
N ASP A 101 -7.38 8.92 -0.64
CA ASP A 101 -8.17 8.43 -1.78
C ASP A 101 -9.28 9.44 -2.14
N ALA A 102 -9.96 10.02 -1.14
CA ALA A 102 -11.02 11.02 -1.35
C ALA A 102 -10.49 12.30 -2.00
N ARG A 103 -9.34 12.82 -1.52
CA ARG A 103 -8.68 14.00 -2.11
C ARG A 103 -8.31 13.78 -3.59
N LEU A 104 -7.72 12.65 -3.89
CA LEU A 104 -7.35 12.29 -5.27
C LEU A 104 -8.58 12.10 -6.17
N ALA A 105 -9.66 11.51 -5.65
CA ALA A 105 -10.92 11.33 -6.38
C ALA A 105 -11.58 12.68 -6.69
N ALA A 106 -11.64 13.58 -5.71
CA ALA A 106 -12.17 14.93 -5.90
C ALA A 106 -11.33 15.72 -6.93
N ALA A 107 -10.01 15.68 -6.83
CA ALA A 107 -9.12 16.32 -7.77
C ALA A 107 -9.23 15.75 -9.20
N PHE A 108 -9.39 14.42 -9.34
CA PHE A 108 -9.62 13.75 -10.62
C PHE A 108 -10.91 14.26 -11.29
N THR A 109 -12.01 14.35 -10.54
CA THR A 109 -13.29 14.86 -11.02
C THR A 109 -13.19 16.35 -11.38
N ALA A 110 -12.55 17.16 -10.52
CA ALA A 110 -12.33 18.59 -10.78
C ALA A 110 -11.48 18.85 -12.04
N ALA A 111 -10.55 17.93 -12.38
CA ALA A 111 -9.79 17.96 -13.63
C ALA A 111 -10.60 17.47 -14.86
N GLY A 112 -11.91 17.24 -14.72
CA GLY A 112 -12.81 16.77 -15.78
C GLY A 112 -12.69 15.28 -16.08
N GLY A 113 -12.20 14.47 -15.12
CA GLY A 113 -12.21 13.02 -15.21
C GLY A 113 -13.60 12.45 -14.96
N GLU A 114 -14.00 11.45 -15.71
CA GLU A 114 -15.25 10.75 -15.51
C GLU A 114 -15.09 9.66 -14.43
N LEU A 115 -15.60 9.91 -13.21
CA LEU A 115 -15.52 8.98 -12.09
C LEU A 115 -16.83 8.21 -11.93
N ARG A 116 -16.81 6.90 -12.22
CA ARG A 116 -17.94 5.98 -12.07
C ARG A 116 -17.79 5.18 -10.78
N GLN A 117 -18.36 5.68 -9.69
CA GLN A 117 -18.43 4.97 -8.41
C GLN A 117 -19.51 3.87 -8.46
N HIS A 118 -19.48 2.93 -7.50
CA HIS A 118 -20.37 1.76 -7.42
C HIS A 118 -20.38 0.92 -8.72
N THR A 119 -19.33 1.00 -9.52
CA THR A 119 -19.24 0.34 -10.81
C THR A 119 -18.14 -0.73 -10.80
N ARG A 120 -18.56 -1.98 -10.67
CA ARG A 120 -17.67 -3.14 -10.74
C ARG A 120 -17.55 -3.63 -12.19
N VAL A 121 -16.39 -3.44 -12.78
CA VAL A 121 -16.06 -4.04 -14.09
C VAL A 121 -15.69 -5.50 -13.90
N THR A 122 -16.48 -6.41 -14.44
CA THR A 122 -16.27 -7.86 -14.40
C THR A 122 -15.51 -8.40 -15.60
N ASP A 123 -15.57 -7.68 -16.73
CA ASP A 123 -14.84 -8.01 -17.94
C ASP A 123 -13.36 -7.61 -17.78
N ASP A 124 -12.51 -8.59 -17.63
CA ASP A 124 -11.06 -8.44 -17.51
C ASP A 124 -10.30 -8.65 -18.82
N SER A 125 -11.02 -8.72 -19.95
CA SER A 125 -10.42 -8.87 -21.27
C SER A 125 -9.52 -7.68 -21.62
N PRO A 126 -8.32 -7.93 -22.19
CA PRO A 126 -7.45 -6.87 -22.67
C PRO A 126 -8.12 -6.05 -23.78
N ARG A 127 -8.23 -4.74 -23.58
CA ARG A 127 -8.71 -3.78 -24.59
C ARG A 127 -7.72 -2.64 -24.75
N SER A 128 -7.62 -2.09 -25.96
CA SER A 128 -6.79 -0.91 -26.20
C SER A 128 -7.29 0.26 -25.34
N GLY A 129 -6.35 0.93 -24.64
CA GLY A 129 -6.67 2.02 -23.72
C GLY A 129 -7.12 1.60 -22.33
N ARG A 130 -7.34 0.28 -22.05
CA ARG A 130 -7.78 -0.18 -20.72
C ARG A 130 -6.63 -0.57 -19.82
N ILE A 131 -6.67 -0.08 -18.58
CA ILE A 131 -5.67 -0.32 -17.53
C ILE A 131 -6.37 -0.84 -16.29
N PHE A 132 -5.78 -1.87 -15.65
CA PHE A 132 -6.30 -2.45 -14.43
C PHE A 132 -5.48 -1.97 -13.22
N THR A 133 -6.17 -1.34 -12.28
CA THR A 133 -5.66 -0.83 -11.00
C THR A 133 -6.56 -1.26 -9.85
N ASN A 134 -7.39 -2.28 -10.09
CA ASN A 134 -8.45 -2.78 -9.21
C ASN A 134 -7.94 -3.57 -7.99
N GLY A 135 -6.64 -3.43 -7.68
CA GLY A 135 -6.00 -4.13 -6.59
C GLY A 135 -5.78 -5.60 -6.89
N ARG A 136 -5.46 -6.36 -5.86
CA ARG A 136 -5.15 -7.77 -6.02
C ARG A 136 -6.39 -8.59 -6.43
N ARG A 137 -6.14 -9.61 -7.22
CA ARG A 137 -7.11 -10.69 -7.42
C ARG A 137 -7.03 -11.64 -6.21
N GLN A 138 -8.18 -12.05 -5.68
CA GLN A 138 -8.23 -13.16 -4.74
C GLN A 138 -7.90 -14.44 -5.52
N GLN A 139 -6.66 -14.91 -5.41
CA GLN A 139 -6.23 -16.16 -6.02
C GLN A 139 -5.80 -17.14 -4.93
N GLY A 140 -6.48 -18.30 -4.91
CA GLY A 140 -6.06 -19.43 -4.11
C GLY A 140 -6.41 -19.37 -2.61
N ARG A 141 -5.86 -20.35 -1.88
CA ARG A 141 -6.08 -20.57 -0.44
C ARG A 141 -4.94 -19.96 0.40
N SER A 142 -4.55 -18.71 0.13
CA SER A 142 -3.54 -18.09 0.97
C SER A 142 -3.99 -18.01 2.44
N PRO A 143 -3.13 -18.38 3.40
CA PRO A 143 -3.48 -18.39 4.82
C PRO A 143 -3.46 -17.00 5.46
N TRP A 144 -3.14 -15.94 4.71
CA TRP A 144 -2.91 -14.61 5.27
C TRP A 144 -4.19 -13.76 5.33
N LEU A 145 -4.36 -13.10 6.47
CA LEU A 145 -5.45 -12.16 6.77
C LEU A 145 -4.84 -10.81 7.14
N GLY A 146 -5.28 -9.74 6.48
CA GLY A 146 -5.00 -8.38 6.87
C GLY A 146 -6.16 -7.81 7.66
N LEU A 147 -5.90 -7.20 8.80
CA LEU A 147 -6.86 -6.49 9.64
C LEU A 147 -6.36 -5.06 9.88
N LYS A 148 -7.28 -4.10 9.90
CA LYS A 148 -6.99 -2.68 10.15
C LYS A 148 -8.11 -2.03 10.94
N ILE A 149 -7.74 -1.16 11.88
CA ILE A 149 -8.64 -0.26 12.58
C ILE A 149 -7.90 1.02 12.96
N HIS A 150 -8.59 2.14 13.14
CA HIS A 150 -8.05 3.31 13.80
C HIS A 150 -8.33 3.25 15.31
N ALA A 151 -7.32 3.60 16.11
CA ALA A 151 -7.43 3.81 17.53
C ALA A 151 -7.27 5.30 17.84
N LEU A 152 -8.05 5.78 18.78
CA LEU A 152 -8.00 7.14 19.35
C LEU A 152 -7.32 7.07 20.71
N ASP A 153 -6.65 8.16 21.09
CA ASP A 153 -6.04 8.31 22.42
C ASP A 153 -5.01 7.19 22.77
N LEU A 154 -4.37 6.61 21.75
CA LEU A 154 -3.35 5.59 21.91
C LEU A 154 -1.96 6.20 21.90
N PRO A 155 -1.23 6.20 23.04
CA PRO A 155 0.15 6.64 23.07
C PRO A 155 1.06 5.68 22.31
N LEU A 156 1.97 6.21 21.50
CA LEU A 156 3.03 5.45 20.82
C LEU A 156 4.39 5.81 21.42
N GLU A 157 5.28 4.82 21.51
CA GLU A 157 6.67 4.99 21.91
C GLU A 157 7.46 5.88 20.94
N ARG A 158 7.17 5.73 19.65
CA ARG A 158 7.75 6.53 18.57
C ARG A 158 6.70 6.77 17.48
N ASP A 159 7.08 7.47 16.42
CA ASP A 159 6.19 7.80 15.30
C ASP A 159 5.55 6.57 14.66
N LEU A 160 6.35 5.51 14.52
CA LEU A 160 5.93 4.21 14.02
C LEU A 160 6.30 3.13 15.04
N GLU A 161 5.46 2.13 15.18
CA GLU A 161 5.76 0.90 15.91
C GLU A 161 5.54 -0.31 15.01
N LEU A 162 6.43 -1.29 15.11
CA LEU A 162 6.25 -2.60 14.48
C LEU A 162 6.40 -3.70 15.53
N HIS A 163 5.31 -4.43 15.78
CA HIS A 163 5.23 -5.53 16.72
C HIS A 163 5.27 -6.86 15.98
N LEU A 164 6.24 -7.71 16.29
CA LEU A 164 6.42 -9.03 15.68
C LEU A 164 5.88 -10.12 16.61
N GLY A 165 4.89 -10.87 16.11
CA GLY A 165 4.29 -12.01 16.79
C GLY A 165 4.46 -13.31 16.01
N ASP A 166 3.96 -14.42 16.58
CA ASP A 166 3.99 -15.72 15.90
C ASP A 166 3.07 -15.73 14.68
N GLN A 167 3.64 -15.92 13.50
CA GLN A 167 2.95 -15.88 12.21
C GLN A 167 2.12 -14.60 12.02
N ALA A 168 2.64 -13.47 12.57
CA ALA A 168 2.00 -12.17 12.49
C ALA A 168 3.00 -11.03 12.65
N TYR A 169 2.64 -9.87 12.15
CA TYR A 169 3.21 -8.59 12.55
C TYR A 169 2.16 -7.49 12.46
N VAL A 170 2.29 -6.48 13.30
CA VAL A 170 1.35 -5.37 13.40
C VAL A 170 2.12 -4.06 13.41
N GLY A 171 1.78 -3.17 12.48
CA GLY A 171 2.28 -1.82 12.43
C GLY A 171 1.28 -0.84 13.05
N LEU A 172 1.80 0.10 13.84
CA LEU A 172 1.06 1.25 14.34
C LEU A 172 1.69 2.51 13.77
N ALA A 173 0.87 3.39 13.18
CA ALA A 173 1.31 4.63 12.59
C ALA A 173 0.35 5.77 12.95
N ARG A 174 0.87 6.92 13.36
CA ARG A 174 0.03 8.12 13.51
C ARG A 174 -0.44 8.57 12.13
N VAL A 175 -1.69 8.94 12.05
CA VAL A 175 -2.30 9.59 10.88
C VAL A 175 -2.99 10.87 11.34
N GLU A 176 -3.61 11.58 10.42
CA GLU A 176 -4.29 12.84 10.71
C GLU A 176 -5.32 12.72 11.86
N ASP A 177 -5.71 13.86 12.43
CA ASP A 177 -6.72 14.01 13.50
C ASP A 177 -6.40 13.22 14.78
N GLY A 178 -5.10 13.03 15.10
CA GLY A 178 -4.66 12.33 16.30
C GLY A 178 -4.97 10.83 16.33
N ARG A 179 -5.37 10.26 15.19
CA ARG A 179 -5.64 8.82 15.08
C ARG A 179 -4.35 8.02 14.94
N VAL A 180 -4.38 6.79 15.43
CA VAL A 180 -3.35 5.79 15.20
C VAL A 180 -3.94 4.68 14.35
N ASN A 181 -3.36 4.47 13.18
CA ASN A 181 -3.69 3.32 12.35
C ASN A 181 -3.04 2.07 12.92
N VAL A 182 -3.84 1.08 13.27
CA VAL A 182 -3.42 -0.27 13.72
C VAL A 182 -3.68 -1.21 12.55
N CYS A 183 -2.64 -1.69 11.90
CA CYS A 183 -2.76 -2.57 10.74
C CYS A 183 -1.85 -3.79 10.87
N GLY A 184 -2.43 -4.99 10.82
CA GLY A 184 -1.69 -6.23 10.98
C GLY A 184 -1.89 -7.23 9.86
N LEU A 185 -0.84 -8.02 9.61
CA LEU A 185 -0.87 -9.25 8.84
C LEU A 185 -0.84 -10.43 9.81
N PHE A 186 -1.80 -11.34 9.68
CA PHE A 186 -1.94 -12.50 10.53
C PHE A 186 -2.11 -13.77 9.71
N ARG A 187 -1.61 -14.89 10.20
CA ARG A 187 -2.04 -16.18 9.71
C ARG A 187 -3.48 -16.43 10.16
N ARG A 188 -4.37 -16.76 9.22
CA ARG A 188 -5.78 -16.99 9.47
C ARG A 188 -5.96 -18.10 10.50
N ARG A 189 -6.77 -17.84 11.52
CA ARG A 189 -7.21 -18.78 12.58
C ARG A 189 -8.73 -18.84 12.60
N LYS A 190 -9.31 -19.82 13.25
CA LYS A 190 -10.77 -19.94 13.48
C LYS A 190 -11.18 -19.02 14.64
N LEU A 191 -11.09 -17.72 14.42
CA LEU A 191 -11.49 -16.67 15.36
C LEU A 191 -12.63 -15.85 14.71
N SER A 192 -13.58 -15.39 15.53
CA SER A 192 -14.72 -14.61 15.08
C SER A 192 -15.12 -13.63 16.18
N ALA A 193 -15.10 -12.35 15.86
CA ALA A 193 -15.57 -11.26 16.69
C ALA A 193 -15.83 -10.03 15.79
N PRO A 194 -16.68 -9.08 16.20
CA PRO A 194 -16.88 -7.84 15.46
C PRO A 194 -15.74 -6.85 15.65
N GLY A 195 -15.45 -6.03 14.64
CA GLY A 195 -14.60 -4.84 14.71
C GLY A 195 -13.27 -5.05 15.41
N GLY A 196 -12.95 -4.14 16.33
CA GLY A 196 -11.72 -4.14 17.10
C GLY A 196 -11.52 -5.39 17.97
N ALA A 197 -12.57 -6.04 18.43
CA ALA A 197 -12.48 -7.26 19.21
C ALA A 197 -11.81 -8.40 18.44
N LEU A 198 -12.00 -8.48 17.13
CA LEU A 198 -11.31 -9.46 16.29
C LEU A 198 -9.79 -9.21 16.26
N ILE A 199 -9.36 -7.96 16.16
CA ILE A 199 -7.95 -7.61 16.21
C ILE A 199 -7.32 -8.04 17.53
N LEU A 200 -8.00 -7.77 18.67
CA LEU A 200 -7.52 -8.18 19.99
C LEU A 200 -7.34 -9.69 20.10
N GLN A 201 -8.31 -10.49 19.63
CA GLN A 201 -8.19 -11.96 19.59
C GLN A 201 -7.00 -12.42 18.74
N TYR A 202 -6.78 -11.80 17.57
CA TYR A 202 -5.63 -12.15 16.72
C TYR A 202 -4.29 -11.75 17.35
N LEU A 203 -4.22 -10.63 18.07
CA LEU A 203 -3.01 -10.22 18.81
C LEU A 203 -2.67 -11.24 19.91
N GLU A 204 -3.64 -11.64 20.71
CA GLU A 204 -3.44 -12.64 21.74
C GLU A 204 -2.99 -13.98 21.15
N ALA A 205 -3.69 -14.43 20.11
CA ALA A 205 -3.36 -15.67 19.41
C ALA A 205 -1.98 -15.63 18.71
N ALA A 206 -1.46 -14.45 18.40
CA ALA A 206 -0.12 -14.23 17.85
C ALA A 206 0.97 -14.02 18.92
N GLY A 207 0.64 -14.11 20.20
CA GLY A 207 1.60 -13.92 21.30
C GLY A 207 1.98 -12.46 21.55
N LEU A 208 1.05 -11.51 21.28
CA LEU A 208 1.22 -10.08 21.50
C LEU A 208 0.31 -9.54 22.63
N PRO A 209 0.31 -10.14 23.84
CA PRO A 209 -0.63 -9.76 24.91
C PRO A 209 -0.41 -8.32 25.43
N LEU A 210 0.82 -7.82 25.42
CA LEU A 210 1.13 -6.45 25.85
C LEU A 210 0.50 -5.43 24.90
N LEU A 211 0.61 -5.64 23.60
CA LEU A 211 -0.06 -4.80 22.61
C LEU A 211 -1.59 -4.91 22.71
N ALA A 212 -2.11 -6.12 22.88
CA ALA A 212 -3.54 -6.33 23.11
C ALA A 212 -4.03 -5.58 24.34
N GLY A 213 -3.26 -5.59 25.45
CA GLY A 213 -3.55 -4.81 26.67
C GLY A 213 -3.59 -3.31 26.44
N ARG A 214 -2.60 -2.76 25.73
CA ARG A 214 -2.58 -1.34 25.34
C ARG A 214 -3.80 -0.96 24.49
N LEU A 215 -4.17 -1.80 23.53
CA LEU A 215 -5.29 -1.55 22.63
C LEU A 215 -6.66 -1.69 23.31
N ARG A 216 -6.79 -2.49 24.38
CA ARG A 216 -8.05 -2.56 25.16
C ARG A 216 -8.38 -1.25 25.88
N SER A 217 -7.39 -0.47 26.27
CA SER A 217 -7.60 0.85 26.88
C SER A 217 -7.80 1.97 25.87
N ALA A 218 -7.56 1.72 24.59
CA ALA A 218 -7.80 2.69 23.53
C ALA A 218 -9.26 2.65 23.04
N ARG A 219 -9.74 3.78 22.58
CA ARG A 219 -11.05 3.88 21.92
C ARG A 219 -10.89 3.54 20.43
N PHE A 220 -11.62 2.55 19.94
CA PHE A 220 -11.63 2.22 18.51
C PHE A 220 -12.62 3.06 17.73
N ASP A 221 -12.25 3.44 16.51
CA ASP A 221 -13.17 3.90 15.48
C ASP A 221 -13.63 2.69 14.66
N ASP A 222 -14.73 2.05 15.10
CA ASP A 222 -15.25 0.83 14.48
C ASP A 222 -15.67 1.03 13.02
N ALA A 223 -16.03 2.24 12.60
CA ALA A 223 -16.31 2.55 11.20
C ALA A 223 -15.05 2.41 10.31
N SER A 224 -13.86 2.52 10.89
CA SER A 224 -12.60 2.35 10.20
C SER A 224 -12.17 0.88 10.05
N PHE A 225 -12.86 -0.06 10.70
CA PHE A 225 -12.47 -1.47 10.63
C PHE A 225 -12.51 -2.00 9.21
N SER A 226 -11.47 -2.70 8.84
CA SER A 226 -11.33 -3.31 7.51
C SER A 226 -10.63 -4.65 7.62
N ALA A 227 -11.11 -5.64 6.90
CA ALA A 227 -10.55 -6.98 6.87
C ALA A 227 -10.38 -7.46 5.42
N VAL A 228 -9.28 -8.16 5.17
CA VAL A 228 -8.99 -8.70 3.85
C VAL A 228 -8.32 -10.06 3.99
N ALA A 229 -8.99 -11.11 3.49
CA ALA A 229 -8.50 -12.49 3.50
C ALA A 229 -7.76 -12.86 2.21
N ALA A 230 -7.07 -14.02 2.24
CA ALA A 230 -6.36 -14.61 1.10
C ALA A 230 -5.32 -13.67 0.47
N LEU A 231 -4.54 -12.97 1.31
CA LEU A 231 -3.41 -12.15 0.85
C LEU A 231 -2.30 -13.05 0.29
N SER A 232 -1.86 -12.80 -0.95
CA SER A 232 -0.74 -13.51 -1.58
C SER A 232 0.33 -12.50 -2.01
N PHE A 233 1.60 -12.82 -1.72
CA PHE A 233 2.76 -11.98 -2.03
C PHE A 233 3.66 -12.59 -3.12
N ASP A 234 3.17 -13.62 -3.81
CA ASP A 234 3.95 -14.37 -4.82
C ASP A 234 3.84 -13.81 -6.23
N SER A 235 3.19 -12.66 -6.37
CA SER A 235 2.96 -12.03 -7.67
C SER A 235 4.27 -11.55 -8.31
N ARG A 236 4.40 -11.81 -9.61
CA ARG A 236 5.43 -11.23 -10.48
C ARG A 236 4.74 -10.28 -11.44
N VAL A 237 5.47 -9.25 -11.89
CA VAL A 237 4.96 -8.41 -12.98
C VAL A 237 4.58 -9.31 -14.15
N PRO A 238 3.32 -9.29 -14.63
CA PRO A 238 2.87 -10.18 -15.70
C PRO A 238 3.68 -9.95 -16.98
N ALA A 239 4.13 -11.03 -17.60
CA ALA A 239 4.93 -10.95 -18.83
C ALA A 239 4.08 -10.57 -20.06
N SER A 240 2.79 -10.93 -20.05
CA SER A 240 1.85 -10.71 -21.17
C SER A 240 0.46 -10.34 -20.63
N GLY A 241 -0.45 -9.98 -21.54
CA GLY A 241 -1.84 -9.66 -21.22
C GLY A 241 -2.09 -8.18 -20.97
N SER A 242 -3.04 -7.87 -20.10
CA SER A 242 -3.49 -6.52 -19.80
C SER A 242 -2.41 -5.66 -19.13
N VAL A 243 -2.50 -4.34 -19.26
CA VAL A 243 -1.70 -3.39 -18.50
C VAL A 243 -2.26 -3.32 -17.08
N GLN A 244 -1.43 -3.61 -16.09
CA GLN A 244 -1.80 -3.65 -14.67
C GLN A 244 -0.86 -2.77 -13.85
N LEU A 245 -1.37 -2.04 -12.84
CA LEU A 245 -0.60 -1.19 -11.94
C LEU A 245 -1.01 -1.42 -10.47
N GLY A 246 -0.14 -0.99 -9.56
CA GLY A 246 -0.36 -1.19 -8.12
C GLY A 246 -0.47 -2.68 -7.76
N ASP A 247 -1.31 -3.01 -6.78
CA ASP A 247 -1.48 -4.39 -6.30
C ASP A 247 -2.11 -5.33 -7.35
N ALA A 248 -2.73 -4.80 -8.39
CA ALA A 248 -3.18 -5.60 -9.55
C ALA A 248 -1.99 -6.14 -10.34
N CYS A 249 -0.90 -5.40 -10.41
CA CYS A 249 0.35 -5.79 -11.07
C CYS A 249 1.19 -6.70 -10.15
N VAL A 250 1.48 -6.21 -8.95
CA VAL A 250 2.36 -6.88 -7.99
C VAL A 250 2.12 -6.39 -6.56
N MET A 251 2.07 -7.32 -5.61
CA MET A 251 1.90 -7.02 -4.20
C MET A 251 3.17 -7.36 -3.42
N ILE A 252 3.71 -6.36 -2.72
CA ILE A 252 4.87 -6.53 -1.83
C ILE A 252 4.40 -6.88 -0.41
N PRO A 253 5.15 -7.69 0.36
CA PRO A 253 4.85 -7.90 1.77
C PRO A 253 4.72 -6.58 2.54
N PRO A 254 3.63 -6.37 3.32
CA PRO A 254 3.28 -5.06 3.87
C PRO A 254 4.27 -4.48 4.89
N PHE A 255 5.13 -5.30 5.53
CA PHE A 255 6.14 -4.81 6.48
C PHE A 255 7.11 -3.77 5.90
N THR A 256 7.25 -3.73 4.58
CA THR A 256 8.16 -2.79 3.91
C THR A 256 7.63 -1.36 3.88
N GLY A 257 6.32 -1.16 4.10
CA GLY A 257 5.67 0.14 3.97
C GLY A 257 5.59 0.71 2.55
N ASN A 258 5.96 -0.09 1.54
CA ASN A 258 6.17 0.39 0.17
C ASN A 258 4.94 0.32 -0.74
N GLY A 259 3.87 -0.35 -0.35
CA GLY A 259 2.70 -0.58 -1.21
C GLY A 259 2.13 0.72 -1.80
N MET A 260 2.00 1.75 -0.97
CA MET A 260 1.48 3.05 -1.40
C MET A 260 2.46 3.76 -2.35
N ALA A 261 3.75 3.79 -2.03
CA ALA A 261 4.77 4.37 -2.90
C ALA A 261 4.86 3.63 -4.24
N MET A 262 4.79 2.29 -4.25
CA MET A 262 4.77 1.49 -5.48
C MET A 262 3.55 1.78 -6.34
N ALA A 263 2.40 2.05 -5.75
CA ALA A 263 1.21 2.47 -6.50
C ALA A 263 1.45 3.79 -7.25
N PHE A 264 2.01 4.80 -6.59
CA PHE A 264 2.39 6.07 -7.23
C PHE A 264 3.51 5.90 -8.26
N GLN A 265 4.56 5.15 -7.92
CA GLN A 265 5.65 4.85 -8.84
C GLN A 265 5.21 4.08 -10.08
N GLY A 266 4.19 3.22 -9.94
CA GLY A 266 3.56 2.52 -11.06
C GLY A 266 2.82 3.48 -11.98
N ALA A 267 2.06 4.40 -11.42
CA ALA A 267 1.37 5.46 -12.17
C ALA A 267 2.37 6.36 -12.91
N GLU A 268 3.42 6.81 -12.22
CA GLU A 268 4.51 7.60 -12.82
C GLU A 268 5.18 6.87 -14.00
N THR A 269 5.47 5.58 -13.82
CA THR A 269 6.12 4.75 -14.85
C THR A 269 5.25 4.61 -16.10
N ALA A 270 3.93 4.52 -15.92
CA ALA A 270 2.97 4.35 -16.99
C ALA A 270 2.61 5.66 -17.73
N LEU A 271 2.76 6.81 -17.08
CA LEU A 271 2.29 8.11 -17.58
C LEU A 271 2.84 8.44 -18.98
N THR A 272 4.16 8.48 -19.15
CA THR A 272 4.78 8.85 -20.44
C THR A 272 4.41 7.88 -21.58
N PRO A 273 4.45 6.54 -21.43
CA PRO A 273 3.98 5.62 -22.46
C PRO A 273 2.51 5.80 -22.82
N LEU A 274 1.66 6.10 -21.85
CA LEU A 274 0.23 6.31 -22.08
C LEU A 274 -0.06 7.63 -22.79
N LEU A 275 0.70 8.67 -22.51
CA LEU A 275 0.64 9.94 -23.26
C LEU A 275 1.02 9.74 -24.73
N ALA A 276 2.07 8.96 -24.99
CA ALA A 276 2.44 8.62 -26.38
C ALA A 276 1.32 7.84 -27.10
N TYR A 277 0.69 6.89 -26.42
CA TYR A 277 -0.48 6.19 -26.96
C TYR A 277 -1.67 7.13 -27.21
N ALA A 278 -2.01 7.97 -26.23
CA ALA A 278 -3.14 8.90 -26.35
C ALA A 278 -2.95 9.87 -27.51
N ARG A 279 -1.73 10.31 -27.77
CA ARG A 279 -1.34 11.19 -28.89
C ARG A 279 -1.22 10.46 -30.23
N GLY A 280 -1.45 9.12 -30.30
CA GLY A 280 -1.30 8.35 -31.51
C GLY A 280 0.15 8.05 -31.93
N GLN A 281 1.13 8.35 -31.10
CA GLN A 281 2.57 8.15 -31.33
C GLN A 281 3.03 6.72 -31.09
N ALA A 282 2.23 5.89 -30.42
CA ALA A 282 2.50 4.49 -30.15
C ALA A 282 1.22 3.67 -30.24
N ASP A 283 1.36 2.39 -30.62
CA ASP A 283 0.28 1.43 -30.52
C ASP A 283 0.12 0.88 -29.09
N TRP A 284 -1.04 0.29 -28.79
CA TRP A 284 -1.35 -0.22 -27.45
C TRP A 284 -0.44 -1.38 -27.02
N ARG A 285 -0.09 -2.25 -27.96
CA ARG A 285 0.75 -3.43 -27.68
C ARG A 285 2.17 -3.01 -27.31
N ALA A 286 2.75 -2.05 -28.03
CA ALA A 286 4.07 -1.47 -27.71
C ALA A 286 4.04 -0.73 -26.37
N THR A 287 3.00 0.08 -26.13
CA THR A 287 2.77 0.78 -24.86
C THR A 287 2.73 -0.20 -23.69
N GLY A 288 1.94 -1.26 -23.78
CA GLY A 288 1.84 -2.28 -22.74
C GLY A 288 3.16 -3.03 -22.50
N ARG A 289 3.89 -3.38 -23.55
CA ARG A 289 5.24 -3.99 -23.40
C ARG A 289 6.20 -3.07 -22.66
N LEU A 290 6.24 -1.80 -23.03
CA LEU A 290 7.13 -0.80 -22.43
C LEU A 290 6.81 -0.60 -20.95
N ILE A 291 5.53 -0.46 -20.57
CA ILE A 291 5.12 -0.31 -19.18
C ILE A 291 5.56 -1.52 -18.36
N ARG A 292 5.24 -2.75 -18.82
CA ARG A 292 5.61 -3.98 -18.10
C ARG A 292 7.12 -4.14 -17.94
N SER A 293 7.89 -3.86 -18.98
CA SER A 293 9.36 -3.92 -18.93
C SER A 293 9.92 -2.96 -17.89
N ARG A 294 9.44 -1.70 -17.88
CA ARG A 294 9.89 -0.68 -16.92
C ARG A 294 9.50 -1.04 -15.49
N LEU A 295 8.27 -1.52 -15.25
CA LEU A 295 7.82 -1.97 -13.92
C LEU A 295 8.62 -3.17 -13.43
N SER A 296 8.86 -4.16 -14.29
CA SER A 296 9.68 -5.33 -13.96
C SER A 296 11.10 -4.92 -13.56
N LYS A 297 11.73 -4.03 -14.33
CA LYS A 297 13.06 -3.50 -14.00
C LYS A 297 13.07 -2.73 -12.67
N ARG A 298 12.06 -1.86 -12.45
CA ARG A 298 11.96 -1.02 -11.25
C ARG A 298 11.75 -1.83 -9.98
N TYR A 299 10.94 -2.91 -10.03
CA TYR A 299 10.52 -3.65 -8.84
C TYR A 299 11.30 -4.94 -8.57
N ARG A 300 12.05 -5.47 -9.54
CA ARG A 300 12.70 -6.79 -9.45
C ARG A 300 13.50 -6.99 -8.16
N LEU A 301 14.42 -6.07 -7.85
CA LEU A 301 15.29 -6.19 -6.69
C LEU A 301 14.51 -6.05 -5.39
N ARG A 302 13.63 -5.05 -5.33
CA ARG A 302 12.75 -4.78 -4.18
C ARG A 302 11.89 -5.99 -3.82
N LEU A 303 11.25 -6.60 -4.81
CA LEU A 303 10.40 -7.78 -4.60
C LEU A 303 11.21 -9.01 -4.17
N ALA A 304 12.37 -9.23 -4.76
CA ALA A 304 13.25 -10.33 -4.39
C ALA A 304 13.71 -10.19 -2.92
N SER A 305 14.17 -9.00 -2.52
CA SER A 305 14.61 -8.72 -1.15
C SER A 305 13.46 -8.81 -0.15
N ALA A 306 12.30 -8.27 -0.46
CA ALA A 306 11.13 -8.35 0.41
C ALA A 306 10.68 -9.80 0.64
N ARG A 307 10.69 -10.65 -0.40
CA ARG A 307 10.38 -12.09 -0.28
C ARG A 307 11.39 -12.83 0.58
N LEU A 308 12.67 -12.53 0.43
CA LEU A 308 13.73 -13.14 1.24
C LEU A 308 13.57 -12.78 2.73
N LEU A 309 13.22 -11.53 3.03
CA LEU A 309 13.10 -11.03 4.40
C LEU A 309 11.78 -11.44 5.09
N HIS A 310 10.69 -11.59 4.34
CA HIS A 310 9.35 -11.83 4.90
C HIS A 310 9.27 -13.01 5.86
N PRO A 311 9.86 -14.20 5.60
CA PRO A 311 9.83 -15.31 6.55
C PRO A 311 10.53 -15.01 7.88
N TYR A 312 11.53 -14.10 7.90
CA TYR A 312 12.23 -13.72 9.12
C TYR A 312 11.36 -12.90 10.07
N LEU A 313 10.36 -12.18 9.54
CA LEU A 313 9.41 -11.39 10.32
C LEU A 313 8.21 -12.22 10.84
N LEU A 314 8.00 -13.41 10.28
CA LEU A 314 6.85 -14.25 10.60
C LEU A 314 7.18 -15.42 11.54
N GLN A 315 8.42 -15.88 11.55
CA GLN A 315 8.84 -17.07 12.33
C GLN A 315 9.55 -16.67 13.62
N HIS A 316 8.98 -17.01 14.75
CA HIS A 316 9.49 -16.64 16.08
C HIS A 316 11.00 -16.91 16.27
N ARG A 317 11.50 -18.07 15.87
CA ARG A 317 12.95 -18.40 15.96
C ARG A 317 13.80 -17.41 15.15
N ARG A 318 13.34 -17.00 13.96
CA ARG A 318 14.06 -16.07 13.09
C ARG A 318 13.95 -14.63 13.58
N GLN A 319 12.84 -14.25 14.20
CA GLN A 319 12.66 -12.94 14.83
C GLN A 319 13.68 -12.74 15.97
N ARG A 320 13.91 -13.75 16.82
CA ARG A 320 14.93 -13.70 17.87
C ARG A 320 16.34 -13.49 17.31
N TRP A 321 16.66 -14.15 16.22
CA TRP A 321 17.93 -13.94 15.52
C TRP A 321 18.08 -12.51 14.97
N LEU A 322 17.03 -11.97 14.34
CA LEU A 322 16.99 -10.56 13.90
C LEU A 322 17.15 -9.59 15.07
N SER A 323 16.49 -9.86 16.20
CA SER A 323 16.61 -9.07 17.44
C SER A 323 18.06 -9.03 17.94
N THR A 324 18.74 -10.18 17.98
CA THR A 324 20.14 -10.25 18.40
C THR A 324 21.05 -9.42 17.48
N LEU A 325 20.90 -9.56 16.16
CA LEU A 325 21.66 -8.77 15.19
C LEU A 325 21.36 -7.26 15.28
N ALA A 326 20.09 -6.90 15.51
CA ALA A 326 19.69 -5.52 15.68
C ALA A 326 20.34 -4.86 16.89
N ARG A 327 20.36 -5.58 18.05
CA ARG A 327 21.02 -5.12 19.29
C ARG A 327 22.52 -5.00 19.14
N ALA A 328 23.14 -5.95 18.44
CA ALA A 328 24.57 -5.91 18.12
C ALA A 328 24.92 -4.84 17.07
N ARG A 329 23.94 -4.10 16.54
CA ARG A 329 24.09 -3.11 15.45
C ARG A 329 24.69 -3.70 14.16
N LEU A 330 24.54 -5.01 13.95
CA LEU A 330 25.06 -5.74 12.80
C LEU A 330 24.08 -5.78 11.61
N LEU A 331 22.84 -5.29 11.77
CA LEU A 331 21.90 -5.20 10.64
C LEU A 331 22.28 -4.02 9.72
N PRO A 332 22.51 -4.26 8.42
CA PRO A 332 22.81 -3.21 7.45
C PRO A 332 21.54 -2.46 7.03
N LEU A 333 20.88 -1.78 7.98
CA LEU A 333 19.56 -1.18 7.81
C LEU A 333 19.51 -0.14 6.69
N LYS A 334 20.55 0.70 6.54
CA LYS A 334 20.63 1.68 5.44
C LYS A 334 20.63 0.98 4.08
N SER A 335 21.42 -0.09 3.94
CA SER A 335 21.47 -0.87 2.69
C SER A 335 20.17 -1.61 2.43
N LEU A 336 19.56 -2.23 3.46
CA LEU A 336 18.26 -2.89 3.35
C LEU A 336 17.17 -1.88 2.97
N TYR A 337 17.18 -0.70 3.59
CA TYR A 337 16.26 0.37 3.24
C TYR A 337 16.44 0.80 1.77
N ALA A 338 17.67 1.07 1.34
CA ALA A 338 17.96 1.48 -0.04
C ALA A 338 17.53 0.43 -1.09
N ILE A 339 17.61 -0.87 -0.76
CA ILE A 339 17.17 -1.95 -1.65
C ILE A 339 15.65 -2.07 -1.69
N LEU A 340 15.00 -1.80 -0.58
CA LEU A 340 13.54 -1.89 -0.47
C LEU A 340 12.83 -0.63 -0.97
N HIS A 341 13.50 0.50 -1.13
CA HIS A 341 12.92 1.79 -1.52
C HIS A 341 13.54 2.33 -2.80
#